data_d1f6990e824c2ce60feca06d19d8a510
#
_entry.id   d1f6990e824c2ce60feca06d19d8a510
#
_cell.length_a   1.000
_cell.length_b   1.000
_cell.length_c   1.000
_cell.angle_alpha   90.00
_cell.angle_beta   90.00
_cell.angle_gamma   90.00
#
_symmetry.space_group_name_H-M   'P 1'
#
loop_
_entity.id
_entity.type
_entity.pdbx_description
1 polymer ?
#
loop_
_entity_poly.entity_id
_entity_poly.type
_entity_poly.pdbx_seq_one_letter_code
_entity_poly.pdbx_strand_id
1 'polypeptide(L)'
;AQTVILTSHIRPDGDSIGSTLGLMHYLREQGKDARVLIDDEIPRIFRILPGIEQIERPAEGTRYTADLLIVCDVELKRTGAVLDAVDAVRVLNIDHHVTNDEAAEYLYLNPDYAATCEIMHDLVHAMGGSFSLDAATCFYTGMATDTGFFRFSNTTPHTMRAAADLIEIGVKPNIISVAMEMKSYDEVMAQV
;
A
#
# COMPACT_ATOMS: atom_id res chain seq x y z
N ALA A 1 -8.88 -2.84 17.40
CA ALA A 1 -8.66 -4.08 16.65
C ALA A 1 -7.36 -4.73 17.08
N GLN A 2 -7.36 -6.05 17.25
CA GLN A 2 -6.16 -6.82 17.53
C GLN A 2 -5.73 -7.57 16.26
N THR A 3 -6.68 -8.14 15.54
CA THR A 3 -6.45 -8.81 14.26
C THR A 3 -6.87 -7.89 13.10
N VAL A 4 -5.96 -7.66 12.16
CA VAL A 4 -6.16 -6.75 11.04
C VAL A 4 -5.79 -7.45 9.73
N ILE A 5 -6.69 -7.42 8.76
CA ILE A 5 -6.40 -7.81 7.39
C ILE A 5 -6.34 -6.54 6.53
N LEU A 6 -5.30 -6.44 5.72
CA LEU A 6 -5.12 -5.36 4.76
C LEU A 6 -5.28 -5.93 3.35
N THR A 7 -5.88 -5.16 2.48
CA THR A 7 -6.05 -5.53 1.07
C THR A 7 -6.02 -4.30 0.17
N SER A 8 -5.91 -4.53 -1.11
CA SER A 8 -5.95 -3.52 -2.15
C SER A 8 -6.59 -4.08 -3.43
N HIS A 9 -6.44 -3.39 -4.55
CA HIS A 9 -7.04 -3.80 -5.82
C HIS A 9 -6.32 -4.98 -6.49
N ILE A 10 -7.06 -5.67 -7.36
CA ILE A 10 -6.48 -6.58 -8.35
C ILE A 10 -5.60 -5.79 -9.33
N ARG A 11 -4.56 -6.44 -9.88
CA ARG A 11 -3.47 -5.78 -10.65
C ARG A 11 -2.74 -4.74 -9.80
N PRO A 12 -2.17 -5.17 -8.67
CA PRO A 12 -1.58 -4.27 -7.70
C PRO A 12 -0.38 -3.51 -8.28
N ASP A 13 -0.29 -2.25 -7.94
CA ASP A 13 0.81 -1.36 -8.29
C ASP A 13 1.66 -0.98 -7.07
N GLY A 14 2.53 0.02 -7.21
CA GLY A 14 3.44 0.40 -6.14
C GLY A 14 2.77 1.05 -4.95
N ASP A 15 1.69 1.82 -5.15
CA ASP A 15 0.97 2.47 -4.05
C ASP A 15 0.10 1.47 -3.29
N SER A 16 -0.58 0.59 -4.00
CA SER A 16 -1.39 -0.47 -3.40
C SER A 16 -0.56 -1.44 -2.56
N ILE A 17 0.59 -1.88 -3.07
CA ILE A 17 1.51 -2.76 -2.34
C ILE A 17 2.22 -2.01 -1.21
N GLY A 18 2.68 -0.79 -1.50
CA GLY A 18 3.38 0.05 -0.52
C GLY A 18 2.52 0.41 0.68
N SER A 19 1.25 0.81 0.45
CA SER A 19 0.33 1.17 1.53
C SER A 19 -0.04 -0.03 2.40
N THR A 20 -0.33 -1.19 1.79
CA THR A 20 -0.67 -2.41 2.56
C THR A 20 0.50 -2.98 3.35
N LEU A 21 1.69 -3.13 2.73
CA LEU A 21 2.87 -3.65 3.43
C LEU A 21 3.40 -2.67 4.47
N GLY A 22 3.47 -1.38 4.15
CA GLY A 22 3.95 -0.37 5.09
C GLY A 22 3.07 -0.30 6.33
N LEU A 23 1.75 -0.32 6.14
CA LEU A 23 0.82 -0.34 7.27
C LEU A 23 0.86 -1.68 8.04
N MET A 24 1.08 -2.82 7.37
CA MET A 24 1.31 -4.11 8.03
C MET A 24 2.53 -4.05 8.95
N HIS A 25 3.67 -3.53 8.49
CA HIS A 25 4.87 -3.39 9.30
C HIS A 25 4.59 -2.51 10.52
N TYR A 26 4.01 -1.34 10.32
CA TYR A 26 3.68 -0.42 11.41
C TYR A 26 2.74 -1.07 12.44
N LEU A 27 1.67 -1.74 12.00
CA LEU A 27 0.71 -2.36 12.92
C LEU A 27 1.34 -3.50 13.73
N ARG A 28 2.21 -4.30 13.11
CA ARG A 28 2.95 -5.37 13.82
C ARG A 28 3.89 -4.81 14.88
N GLU A 29 4.55 -3.69 14.63
CA GLU A 29 5.36 -2.98 15.62
C GLU A 29 4.53 -2.48 16.81
N GLN A 30 3.24 -2.17 16.58
CA GLN A 30 2.28 -1.86 17.61
C GLN A 30 1.67 -3.11 18.29
N GLY A 31 2.21 -4.30 18.03
CA GLY A 31 1.76 -5.56 18.62
C GLY A 31 0.44 -6.10 18.05
N LYS A 32 0.02 -5.65 16.87
CA LYS A 32 -1.17 -6.17 16.18
C LYS A 32 -0.83 -7.39 15.32
N ASP A 33 -1.78 -8.31 15.20
CA ASP A 33 -1.71 -9.39 14.22
C ASP A 33 -2.24 -8.86 12.88
N ALA A 34 -1.32 -8.40 12.03
CA ALA A 34 -1.64 -7.80 10.74
C ALA A 34 -1.16 -8.69 9.59
N ARG A 35 -2.04 -8.93 8.61
CA ARG A 35 -1.78 -9.75 7.41
C ARG A 35 -2.23 -8.99 6.17
N VAL A 36 -1.58 -9.26 5.03
CA VAL A 36 -1.97 -8.70 3.74
C VAL A 36 -2.52 -9.80 2.85
N LEU A 37 -3.73 -9.60 2.33
CA LEU A 37 -4.36 -10.44 1.32
C LEU A 37 -4.55 -9.63 0.03
N ILE A 38 -4.04 -10.12 -1.11
CA ILE A 38 -4.27 -9.53 -2.44
C ILE A 38 -4.66 -10.64 -3.40
N ASP A 39 -5.80 -10.49 -4.10
CA ASP A 39 -6.30 -11.51 -5.02
C ASP A 39 -5.72 -11.36 -6.43
N ASP A 40 -4.41 -11.26 -6.52
CA ASP A 40 -3.69 -11.26 -7.80
C ASP A 40 -2.22 -11.65 -7.63
N GLU A 41 -1.53 -11.83 -8.75
CA GLU A 41 -0.07 -11.97 -8.77
C GLU A 41 0.62 -10.65 -8.46
N ILE A 42 1.64 -10.71 -7.59
CA ILE A 42 2.44 -9.53 -7.27
C ILE A 42 3.51 -9.35 -8.35
N PRO A 43 3.58 -8.18 -9.01
CA PRO A 43 4.57 -7.91 -10.05
C PRO A 43 6.01 -8.05 -9.52
N ARG A 44 6.87 -8.68 -10.33
CA ARG A 44 8.25 -9.02 -9.94
C ARG A 44 9.09 -7.82 -9.53
N ILE A 45 8.80 -6.65 -10.10
CA ILE A 45 9.54 -5.41 -9.78
C ILE A 45 9.43 -5.00 -8.30
N PHE A 46 8.35 -5.40 -7.61
CA PHE A 46 8.15 -5.09 -6.19
C PHE A 46 8.80 -6.09 -5.22
N ARG A 47 9.51 -7.10 -5.72
CA ARG A 47 10.20 -8.11 -4.88
C ARG A 47 11.25 -7.54 -3.94
N ILE A 48 11.69 -6.31 -4.16
CA ILE A 48 12.62 -5.61 -3.28
C ILE A 48 11.96 -5.09 -1.99
N LEU A 49 10.61 -5.04 -1.95
CA LEU A 49 9.90 -4.50 -0.81
C LEU A 49 9.92 -5.47 0.38
N PRO A 50 10.23 -4.97 1.58
CA PRO A 50 10.21 -5.77 2.79
C PRO A 50 8.82 -6.40 3.03
N GLY A 51 8.77 -7.68 3.31
CA GLY A 51 7.53 -8.40 3.61
C GLY A 51 6.72 -8.82 2.38
N ILE A 52 7.20 -8.59 1.17
CA ILE A 52 6.49 -8.93 -0.06
C ILE A 52 6.12 -10.41 -0.15
N GLU A 53 6.97 -11.29 0.37
CA GLU A 53 6.77 -12.74 0.42
C GLU A 53 5.67 -13.17 1.40
N GLN A 54 5.19 -12.25 2.23
CA GLN A 54 4.13 -12.47 3.22
C GLN A 54 2.74 -12.07 2.71
N ILE A 55 2.66 -11.50 1.51
CA ILE A 55 1.37 -11.25 0.86
C ILE A 55 0.77 -12.60 0.48
N GLU A 56 -0.43 -12.84 0.94
CA GLU A 56 -1.17 -14.06 0.69
C GLU A 56 -2.24 -13.81 -0.38
N ARG A 57 -2.46 -14.80 -1.25
CA ARG A 57 -3.64 -14.81 -2.11
C ARG A 57 -4.75 -15.58 -1.41
N PRO A 58 -6.00 -15.07 -1.39
CA PRO A 58 -7.10 -15.81 -0.81
C PRO A 58 -7.25 -17.20 -1.43
N ALA A 59 -7.22 -18.24 -0.59
CA ALA A 59 -7.44 -19.60 -1.07
C ALA A 59 -8.94 -19.83 -1.31
N GLU A 60 -9.27 -20.49 -2.43
CA GLU A 60 -10.66 -20.81 -2.79
C GLU A 60 -11.36 -21.57 -1.65
N GLY A 61 -12.55 -21.14 -1.28
CA GLY A 61 -13.35 -21.75 -0.21
C GLY A 61 -12.86 -21.47 1.22
N THR A 62 -11.77 -20.70 1.39
CA THR A 62 -11.28 -20.33 2.71
C THR A 62 -11.95 -19.04 3.19
N ARG A 63 -12.38 -19.06 4.47
CA ARG A 63 -12.88 -17.86 5.17
C ARG A 63 -11.82 -17.37 6.14
N TYR A 64 -11.61 -16.06 6.14
CA TYR A 64 -10.72 -15.36 7.05
C TYR A 64 -11.54 -14.54 8.02
N THR A 65 -11.08 -14.40 9.27
CA THR A 65 -11.74 -13.57 10.27
C THR A 65 -10.79 -12.48 10.76
N ALA A 66 -11.30 -11.28 10.96
CA ALA A 66 -10.53 -10.17 11.51
C ALA A 66 -11.42 -9.21 12.32
N ASP A 67 -10.82 -8.49 13.27
CA ASP A 67 -11.51 -7.37 13.92
C ASP A 67 -11.71 -6.21 12.93
N LEU A 68 -10.75 -6.04 12.01
CA LEU A 68 -10.75 -4.93 11.05
C LEU A 68 -10.20 -5.39 9.69
N LEU A 69 -10.93 -5.11 8.64
CA LEU A 69 -10.45 -5.13 7.26
C LEU A 69 -10.13 -3.69 6.84
N ILE A 70 -8.90 -3.45 6.39
CA ILE A 70 -8.49 -2.17 5.82
C ILE A 70 -8.30 -2.36 4.31
N VAL A 71 -9.09 -1.64 3.54
CA VAL A 71 -8.97 -1.57 2.07
C VAL A 71 -8.20 -0.31 1.71
N CYS A 72 -7.05 -0.48 1.08
CA CYS A 72 -6.13 0.58 0.73
C CYS A 72 -6.14 0.85 -0.78
N ASP A 73 -6.14 2.13 -1.15
CA ASP A 73 -5.86 2.56 -2.52
C ASP A 73 -6.91 2.16 -3.57
N VAL A 74 -8.13 1.89 -3.14
CA VAL A 74 -9.21 1.45 -4.04
C VAL A 74 -10.56 1.43 -3.34
N GLU A 75 -11.64 1.53 -4.11
CA GLU A 75 -13.00 1.21 -3.64
C GLU A 75 -13.19 -0.29 -3.39
N LEU A 76 -14.13 -0.64 -2.49
CA LEU A 76 -14.31 -2.02 -1.98
C LEU A 76 -14.50 -3.07 -3.07
N LYS A 77 -15.27 -2.78 -4.12
CA LYS A 77 -15.65 -3.74 -5.17
C LYS A 77 -14.50 -4.21 -6.07
N ARG A 78 -13.32 -3.55 -6.00
CA ARG A 78 -12.15 -3.88 -6.84
C ARG A 78 -11.10 -4.73 -6.12
N THR A 79 -11.40 -5.23 -4.94
CA THR A 79 -10.49 -6.07 -4.14
C THR A 79 -10.49 -7.56 -4.55
N GLY A 80 -11.13 -7.91 -5.67
CA GLY A 80 -11.28 -9.30 -6.09
C GLY A 80 -12.09 -10.12 -5.07
N ALA A 81 -11.65 -11.33 -4.77
CA ALA A 81 -12.33 -12.22 -3.84
C ALA A 81 -12.11 -11.86 -2.35
N VAL A 82 -11.25 -10.89 -2.02
CA VAL A 82 -10.89 -10.63 -0.61
C VAL A 82 -12.09 -10.16 0.20
N LEU A 83 -12.90 -9.24 -0.34
CA LEU A 83 -14.06 -8.72 0.38
C LEU A 83 -15.06 -9.84 0.77
N ASP A 84 -15.27 -10.78 -0.13
CA ASP A 84 -16.17 -11.91 0.12
C ASP A 84 -15.55 -13.00 1.01
N ALA A 85 -14.23 -13.14 1.00
CA ALA A 85 -13.50 -14.14 1.78
C ALA A 85 -13.25 -13.73 3.24
N VAL A 86 -13.36 -12.45 3.58
CA VAL A 86 -13.02 -11.92 4.92
C VAL A 86 -14.30 -11.56 5.70
N ASP A 87 -14.51 -12.22 6.81
CA ASP A 87 -15.52 -11.87 7.82
C ASP A 87 -14.88 -10.89 8.82
N ALA A 88 -15.00 -9.60 8.56
CA ALA A 88 -14.47 -8.55 9.43
C ALA A 88 -15.59 -7.92 10.28
N VAL A 89 -15.27 -7.60 11.54
CA VAL A 89 -16.19 -6.87 12.43
C VAL A 89 -16.43 -5.45 11.91
N ARG A 90 -15.40 -4.83 11.32
CA ARG A 90 -15.44 -3.49 10.73
C ARG A 90 -14.64 -3.43 9.43
N VAL A 91 -15.03 -2.53 8.54
CA VAL A 91 -14.32 -2.26 7.28
C VAL A 91 -13.96 -0.79 7.22
N LEU A 92 -12.68 -0.50 7.06
CA LEU A 92 -12.13 0.84 6.83
C LEU A 92 -11.56 0.91 5.41
N ASN A 93 -11.93 1.93 4.66
CA ASN A 93 -11.31 2.23 3.37
C ASN A 93 -10.45 3.49 3.49
N ILE A 94 -9.22 3.44 2.99
CA ILE A 94 -8.29 4.56 2.91
C ILE A 94 -7.85 4.70 1.46
N ASP A 95 -8.17 5.85 0.85
CA ASP A 95 -8.00 6.03 -0.59
C ASP A 95 -7.76 7.49 -0.95
N HIS A 96 -7.12 7.73 -2.10
CA HIS A 96 -6.92 9.06 -2.66
C HIS A 96 -7.63 9.24 -4.02
N HIS A 97 -8.30 8.21 -4.55
CA HIS A 97 -8.93 8.26 -5.86
C HIS A 97 -10.28 9.01 -5.84
N VAL A 98 -10.44 10.02 -6.68
CA VAL A 98 -11.71 10.76 -6.88
C VAL A 98 -12.86 9.86 -7.36
N THR A 99 -12.54 8.67 -7.89
CA THR A 99 -13.53 7.72 -8.42
C THR A 99 -14.06 6.74 -7.38
N ASN A 100 -13.62 6.83 -6.12
CA ASN A 100 -14.10 5.98 -5.03
C ASN A 100 -15.62 6.16 -4.86
N ASP A 101 -16.35 5.06 -4.74
CA ASP A 101 -17.82 5.07 -4.63
C ASP A 101 -18.34 5.30 -3.19
N GLU A 102 -17.45 5.53 -2.25
CA GLU A 102 -17.73 5.86 -0.85
C GLU A 102 -18.60 4.81 -0.12
N ALA A 103 -18.54 3.55 -0.55
CA ALA A 103 -19.40 2.48 -0.03
C ALA A 103 -18.96 1.90 1.31
N ALA A 104 -17.79 2.25 1.84
CA ALA A 104 -17.26 1.70 3.09
C ALA A 104 -17.95 2.29 4.32
N GLU A 105 -18.12 1.47 5.38
CA GLU A 105 -18.65 1.93 6.67
C GLU A 105 -17.78 3.04 7.30
N TYR A 106 -16.46 2.87 7.23
CA TYR A 106 -15.48 3.89 7.61
C TYR A 106 -14.65 4.22 6.40
N LEU A 107 -14.59 5.51 6.06
CA LEU A 107 -13.88 6.00 4.88
C LEU A 107 -12.97 7.16 5.25
N TYR A 108 -11.70 7.05 4.85
CA TYR A 108 -10.79 8.18 4.74
C TYR A 108 -10.43 8.37 3.26
N LEU A 109 -11.08 9.31 2.62
CA LEU A 109 -10.87 9.64 1.20
C LEU A 109 -10.33 11.06 1.10
N ASN A 110 -9.15 11.22 0.51
CA ASN A 110 -8.61 12.55 0.27
C ASN A 110 -7.83 12.63 -1.07
N PRO A 111 -8.49 13.13 -2.13
CA PRO A 111 -7.89 13.25 -3.46
C PRO A 111 -6.79 14.32 -3.60
N ASP A 112 -6.56 15.15 -2.59
CA ASP A 112 -5.47 16.13 -2.60
C ASP A 112 -4.09 15.49 -2.35
N TYR A 113 -4.06 14.24 -1.86
CA TYR A 113 -2.84 13.47 -1.70
C TYR A 113 -2.40 12.84 -3.02
N ALA A 114 -1.10 12.80 -3.25
CA ALA A 114 -0.52 12.22 -4.46
C ALA A 114 -0.59 10.68 -4.49
N ALA A 115 -0.74 10.05 -3.33
CA ALA A 115 -0.74 8.61 -3.13
C ALA A 115 -1.41 8.23 -1.81
N THR A 116 -1.97 7.03 -1.72
CA THR A 116 -2.46 6.45 -0.45
C THR A 116 -1.32 6.28 0.56
N CYS A 117 -0.09 5.98 0.10
CA CYS A 117 1.09 5.93 0.96
C CYS A 117 1.42 7.28 1.63
N GLU A 118 1.14 8.40 0.98
CA GLU A 118 1.27 9.73 1.58
C GLU A 118 0.22 9.95 2.68
N ILE A 119 -1.00 9.48 2.49
CA ILE A 119 -2.03 9.46 3.55
C ILE A 119 -1.55 8.63 4.74
N MET A 120 -0.98 7.43 4.50
CA MET A 120 -0.48 6.56 5.57
C MET A 120 0.65 7.21 6.37
N HIS A 121 1.56 7.95 5.70
CA HIS A 121 2.60 8.73 6.37
C HIS A 121 1.98 9.71 7.38
N ASP A 122 1.01 10.49 6.96
CA ASP A 122 0.37 11.48 7.83
C ASP A 122 -0.47 10.83 8.95
N LEU A 123 -1.16 9.74 8.66
CA LEU A 123 -1.95 9.02 9.68
C LEU A 123 -1.05 8.46 10.79
N VAL A 124 0.10 7.86 10.46
CA VAL A 124 1.04 7.35 11.46
C VAL A 124 1.60 8.49 12.32
N HIS A 125 1.97 9.60 11.72
CA HIS A 125 2.41 10.79 12.47
C HIS A 125 1.31 11.36 13.37
N ALA A 126 0.07 11.45 12.87
CA ALA A 126 -1.07 11.93 13.66
C ALA A 126 -1.38 11.03 14.88
N MET A 127 -1.08 9.74 14.77
CA MET A 127 -1.18 8.78 15.89
C MET A 127 0.01 8.84 16.85
N GLY A 128 0.99 9.73 16.62
CA GLY A 128 2.22 9.83 17.40
C GLY A 128 3.18 8.66 17.17
N GLY A 129 3.03 7.94 16.07
CA GLY A 129 3.88 6.83 15.67
C GLY A 129 5.16 7.27 14.96
N SER A 130 6.04 6.30 14.77
CA SER A 130 7.25 6.41 13.96
C SER A 130 7.34 5.22 13.01
N PHE A 131 8.17 5.32 11.99
CA PHE A 131 8.32 4.27 10.99
C PHE A 131 9.59 3.46 11.25
N SER A 132 9.51 2.14 11.09
CA SER A 132 10.70 1.33 10.79
C SER A 132 11.20 1.62 9.39
N LEU A 133 12.44 1.19 9.10
CA LEU A 133 12.98 1.28 7.75
C LEU A 133 12.13 0.49 6.74
N ASP A 134 11.57 -0.64 7.16
CA ASP A 134 10.73 -1.49 6.32
C ASP A 134 9.41 -0.78 5.93
N ALA A 135 8.70 -0.22 6.91
CA ALA A 135 7.49 0.58 6.66
C ALA A 135 7.80 1.80 5.79
N ALA A 136 8.88 2.53 6.12
CA ALA A 136 9.32 3.71 5.37
C ALA A 136 9.66 3.38 3.90
N THR A 137 10.32 2.25 3.65
CA THR A 137 10.67 1.80 2.29
C THR A 137 9.40 1.50 1.47
N CYS A 138 8.41 0.86 2.08
CA CYS A 138 7.13 0.59 1.43
C CYS A 138 6.38 1.88 1.09
N PHE A 139 6.22 2.79 2.05
CA PHE A 139 5.51 4.06 1.81
C PHE A 139 6.23 4.95 0.80
N TYR A 140 7.56 5.03 0.86
CA TYR A 140 8.33 5.77 -0.14
C TYR A 140 8.10 5.22 -1.55
N THR A 141 8.07 3.89 -1.70
CA THR A 141 7.88 3.25 -3.00
C THR A 141 6.52 3.60 -3.59
N GLY A 142 5.44 3.57 -2.80
CA GLY A 142 4.12 3.96 -3.27
C GLY A 142 4.08 5.42 -3.71
N MET A 143 4.57 6.35 -2.90
CA MET A 143 4.65 7.75 -3.28
C MET A 143 5.48 7.98 -4.55
N ALA A 144 6.63 7.29 -4.68
CA ALA A 144 7.50 7.42 -5.84
C ALA A 144 6.84 6.91 -7.11
N THR A 145 6.15 5.76 -7.07
CA THR A 145 5.50 5.19 -8.27
C THR A 145 4.31 6.03 -8.72
N ASP A 146 3.46 6.49 -7.82
CA ASP A 146 2.26 7.27 -8.13
C ASP A 146 2.56 8.70 -8.63
N THR A 147 3.71 9.22 -8.27
CA THR A 147 4.21 10.52 -8.73
C THR A 147 5.16 10.43 -9.93
N GLY A 148 5.32 9.23 -10.49
CA GLY A 148 6.30 9.00 -11.56
C GLY A 148 7.71 9.38 -11.12
N PHE A 149 8.11 9.00 -9.93
CA PHE A 149 9.37 9.42 -9.26
C PHE A 149 9.45 10.95 -9.12
N PHE A 150 8.35 11.52 -8.60
CA PHE A 150 8.21 12.97 -8.29
C PHE A 150 8.27 13.88 -9.52
N ARG A 151 7.95 13.35 -10.72
CA ARG A 151 7.93 14.10 -11.99
C ARG A 151 6.54 14.56 -12.41
N PHE A 152 5.48 13.91 -11.91
CA PHE A 152 4.11 14.22 -12.30
C PHE A 152 3.57 15.45 -11.56
N SER A 153 2.52 16.05 -12.13
CA SER A 153 1.90 17.27 -11.60
C SER A 153 1.20 17.10 -10.25
N ASN A 154 0.92 15.85 -9.84
CA ASN A 154 0.39 15.55 -8.51
C ASN A 154 1.44 15.61 -7.40
N THR A 155 2.73 15.76 -7.72
CA THR A 155 3.80 15.97 -6.75
C THR A 155 3.66 17.36 -6.11
N THR A 156 3.39 17.40 -4.81
CA THR A 156 3.23 18.65 -4.05
C THR A 156 4.45 18.91 -3.14
N PRO A 157 4.58 20.13 -2.57
CA PRO A 157 5.57 20.35 -1.52
C PRO A 157 5.37 19.46 -0.29
N HIS A 158 4.14 19.03 -0.01
CA HIS A 158 3.84 18.09 1.07
C HIS A 158 4.40 16.70 0.75
N THR A 159 4.12 16.18 -0.45
CA THR A 159 4.67 14.90 -0.96
C THR A 159 6.20 14.87 -0.85
N MET A 160 6.88 15.96 -1.22
CA MET A 160 8.34 16.05 -1.13
C MET A 160 8.85 16.05 0.31
N ARG A 161 8.12 16.68 1.24
CA ARG A 161 8.48 16.64 2.68
C ARG A 161 8.29 15.24 3.25
N ALA A 162 7.16 14.60 2.98
CA ALA A 162 6.92 13.22 3.39
C ALA A 162 7.99 12.26 2.85
N ALA A 163 8.36 12.39 1.58
CA ALA A 163 9.46 11.61 1.00
C ALA A 163 10.81 11.89 1.70
N ALA A 164 11.11 13.17 2.02
CA ALA A 164 12.32 13.53 2.73
C ALA A 164 12.37 12.90 4.12
N ASP A 165 11.28 12.93 4.88
CA ASP A 165 11.18 12.28 6.20
C ASP A 165 11.50 10.78 6.12
N LEU A 166 10.98 10.09 5.10
CA LEU A 166 11.26 8.66 4.90
C LEU A 166 12.72 8.40 4.50
N ILE A 167 13.33 9.30 3.71
CA ILE A 167 14.76 9.21 3.37
C ILE A 167 15.64 9.42 4.62
N GLU A 168 15.25 10.31 5.54
CA GLU A 168 15.97 10.53 6.81
C GLU A 168 15.99 9.26 7.68
N ILE A 169 14.95 8.40 7.61
CA ILE A 169 14.91 7.10 8.27
C ILE A 169 15.92 6.12 7.66
N GLY A 170 16.32 6.32 6.41
CA GLY A 170 17.34 5.50 5.75
C GLY A 170 16.90 4.87 4.43
N VAL A 171 15.71 5.19 3.93
CA VAL A 171 15.27 4.74 2.60
C VAL A 171 16.29 5.12 1.53
N LYS A 172 16.51 4.21 0.58
CA LYS A 172 17.48 4.37 -0.51
C LYS A 172 16.76 4.57 -1.85
N PRO A 173 16.48 5.81 -2.27
CA PRO A 173 15.76 6.12 -3.51
C PRO A 173 16.37 5.49 -4.75
N ASN A 174 17.70 5.46 -4.84
CA ASN A 174 18.42 4.87 -5.96
C ASN A 174 18.20 3.37 -6.11
N ILE A 175 18.06 2.63 -5.01
CA ILE A 175 17.78 1.18 -5.05
C ILE A 175 16.36 0.95 -5.57
N ILE A 176 15.40 1.74 -5.10
CA ILE A 176 13.99 1.63 -5.51
C ILE A 176 13.84 2.00 -7.00
N SER A 177 14.42 3.11 -7.44
CA SER A 177 14.32 3.53 -8.83
C SER A 177 14.94 2.51 -9.81
N VAL A 178 16.11 1.98 -9.50
CA VAL A 178 16.76 0.95 -10.33
C VAL A 178 15.90 -0.32 -10.43
N ALA A 179 15.31 -0.77 -9.32
CA ALA A 179 14.44 -1.95 -9.34
C ALA A 179 13.18 -1.74 -10.19
N MET A 180 12.62 -0.51 -10.19
CA MET A 180 11.46 -0.18 -11.03
C MET A 180 11.84 -0.02 -12.52
N GLU A 181 13.07 0.43 -12.83
CA GLU A 181 13.57 0.54 -14.21
C GLU A 181 13.84 -0.83 -14.85
N MET A 182 14.18 -1.85 -14.09
CA MET A 182 14.37 -3.22 -14.62
C MET A 182 13.11 -3.79 -15.28
N LYS A 183 11.93 -3.26 -14.98
CA LYS A 183 10.67 -3.57 -15.69
C LYS A 183 10.75 -3.27 -17.20
N SER A 184 11.36 -2.15 -17.54
CA SER A 184 11.42 -1.70 -18.95
C SER A 184 12.23 -2.61 -19.86
N TYR A 185 13.21 -3.33 -19.33
CA TYR A 185 14.07 -4.21 -20.13
C TYR A 185 13.38 -5.53 -20.49
N ASP A 186 12.73 -6.16 -19.53
CA ASP A 186 11.98 -7.41 -19.76
C ASP A 186 10.75 -7.17 -20.65
N GLU A 187 10.05 -6.04 -20.48
CA GLU A 187 8.93 -5.66 -21.36
C GLU A 187 9.39 -5.30 -22.77
N VAL A 188 10.54 -4.66 -22.93
CA VAL A 188 11.12 -4.37 -24.27
C VAL A 188 11.56 -5.64 -24.96
N MET A 189 12.15 -6.60 -24.24
CA MET A 189 12.57 -7.88 -24.81
C MET A 189 11.40 -8.82 -25.12
N ALA A 190 10.25 -8.66 -24.49
CA ALA A 190 9.03 -9.42 -24.79
C ALA A 190 8.29 -8.89 -26.04
N GLN A 191 8.66 -7.72 -26.55
CA GLN A 191 8.07 -7.09 -27.74
C GLN A 191 8.92 -7.26 -29.01
N VAL A 192 10.08 -7.94 -28.94
CA VAL A 192 10.95 -8.28 -30.05
C VAL A 192 10.81 -9.77 -30.38
#